data_5dd7e7897b142517dc66bea9001f5c12
#
_entry.id   5dd7e7897b142517dc66bea9001f5c12
#
_cell.length_a   1.000
_cell.length_b   1.000
_cell.length_c   1.000
_cell.angle_alpha   90.00
_cell.angle_beta   90.00
_cell.angle_gamma   90.00
#
_symmetry.space_group_name_H-M   'P 1'
#
loop_
_entity.id
_entity.type
_entity.pdbx_description
1 polymer ?
#
loop_
_entity_poly.entity_id
_entity_poly.type
_entity_poly.pdbx_seq_one_letter_code
_entity_poly.pdbx_strand_id
1 'polypeptide(L)'
;MELERLIAALAPEAVLDRQPVEVRELAYDARAVTPGALFFAVPGAKSDGHDFAAQALENGAVALVVERDLDVRVPRLVVPDARAAMAVAADAFFGEPTRRLEVAGVTGTNGKTTTAFLLHSILEAAGRRPGLLGTVESRIGGEVRPVVRTTPEAIDLQRTLREMLDAGDRSVALEASSHASVLRRLDRVRFDALVFTNLSQDHLDFHPTMEDYFAAKRRLFAGAAPPPAAVNVGDDWGRLLAQELGDAGRAPVITFGFAADAEIRPDSLKLDAAGARFRAGGIELSTSLRGRFNVENVLGAVAAGLLLDMDEEQIAAGVAALRGVPGRFEAVDEGQPFTVLVDYAHTPDSLDNVLRTARDFAGGRVLVVFGAGGDRDRGKRPLMGRVAADHADVVIVTSDNPRSEDPLAIIQDILQGAGTDVEIDPDRRGAIARALSLAEPGDVVVIAGKGHEQGQEIAGSTQPFDDRDVVREALRR
;
A
#
# COMPACT_ATOMS: atom_id res chain seq x y z
N MET A 1 -26.67 -7.05 -16.65
CA MET A 1 -26.75 -5.67 -17.27
C MET A 1 -26.77 -5.83 -18.78
N GLU A 2 -27.62 -5.09 -19.49
CA GLU A 2 -27.59 -5.09 -20.96
C GLU A 2 -26.28 -4.53 -21.49
N LEU A 3 -25.68 -5.17 -22.50
CA LEU A 3 -24.42 -4.75 -23.13
C LEU A 3 -24.47 -3.30 -23.64
N GLU A 4 -25.64 -2.86 -24.11
CA GLU A 4 -25.87 -1.49 -24.61
C GLU A 4 -25.55 -0.42 -23.56
N ARG A 5 -25.79 -0.69 -22.27
CA ARG A 5 -25.41 0.24 -21.20
C ARG A 5 -23.90 0.36 -21.05
N LEU A 6 -23.18 -0.74 -21.21
CA LEU A 6 -21.71 -0.74 -21.18
C LEU A 6 -21.14 -0.08 -22.44
N ILE A 7 -21.74 -0.30 -23.62
CA ILE A 7 -21.38 0.41 -24.85
C ILE A 7 -21.53 1.92 -24.66
N ALA A 8 -22.64 2.37 -24.07
CA ALA A 8 -22.87 3.80 -23.80
C ALA A 8 -21.85 4.38 -22.80
N ALA A 9 -21.46 3.62 -21.79
CA ALA A 9 -20.47 4.06 -20.80
C ALA A 9 -19.04 4.09 -21.37
N LEU A 10 -18.68 3.09 -22.18
CA LEU A 10 -17.36 2.92 -22.77
C LEU A 10 -17.09 3.83 -23.95
N ALA A 11 -18.15 4.19 -24.71
CA ALA A 11 -18.05 4.90 -25.98
C ALA A 11 -16.92 4.35 -26.88
N PRO A 12 -16.95 3.04 -27.24
CA PRO A 12 -15.88 2.38 -27.98
C PRO A 12 -15.74 3.00 -29.39
N GLU A 13 -14.55 2.89 -29.97
CA GLU A 13 -14.27 3.34 -31.34
C GLU A 13 -15.12 2.58 -32.40
N ALA A 14 -15.35 1.29 -32.14
CA ALA A 14 -16.21 0.45 -32.96
C ALA A 14 -16.91 -0.64 -32.13
N VAL A 15 -18.08 -1.05 -32.58
CA VAL A 15 -18.79 -2.22 -32.07
C VAL A 15 -19.03 -3.18 -33.26
N LEU A 16 -18.29 -4.30 -33.22
CA LEU A 16 -18.35 -5.33 -34.25
C LEU A 16 -19.30 -6.46 -33.81
N ASP A 17 -19.96 -7.11 -34.76
CA ASP A 17 -20.95 -8.17 -34.51
C ASP A 17 -21.96 -7.83 -33.38
N ARG A 18 -22.46 -6.59 -33.43
CA ARG A 18 -23.40 -6.07 -32.43
C ARG A 18 -24.68 -6.91 -32.39
N GLN A 19 -24.98 -7.42 -31.21
CA GLN A 19 -26.21 -8.15 -30.93
C GLN A 19 -26.63 -7.93 -29.46
N PRO A 20 -27.91 -8.01 -29.14
CA PRO A 20 -28.37 -7.84 -27.78
C PRO A 20 -27.92 -9.03 -26.93
N VAL A 21 -27.10 -8.76 -25.90
CA VAL A 21 -26.66 -9.75 -24.92
C VAL A 21 -26.76 -9.18 -23.50
N GLU A 22 -27.03 -10.04 -22.54
CA GLU A 22 -26.99 -9.71 -21.13
C GLU A 22 -25.60 -10.06 -20.57
N VAL A 23 -24.90 -9.05 -20.06
CA VAL A 23 -23.65 -9.22 -19.33
C VAL A 23 -23.96 -9.46 -17.86
N ARG A 24 -23.49 -10.58 -17.32
CA ARG A 24 -23.71 -11.02 -15.93
C ARG A 24 -22.49 -10.88 -15.06
N GLU A 25 -21.30 -10.83 -15.69
CA GLU A 25 -20.02 -10.72 -15.01
C GLU A 25 -19.00 -9.96 -15.88
N LEU A 26 -17.97 -9.40 -15.25
CA LEU A 26 -16.81 -8.82 -15.91
C LEU A 26 -15.57 -9.67 -15.58
N ALA A 27 -14.73 -9.96 -16.57
CA ALA A 27 -13.53 -10.76 -16.40
C ALA A 27 -12.35 -10.22 -17.23
N TYR A 28 -11.14 -10.31 -16.69
CA TYR A 28 -9.86 -10.01 -17.35
C TYR A 28 -8.87 -11.18 -17.33
N ASP A 29 -9.21 -12.26 -16.64
CA ASP A 29 -8.49 -13.55 -16.65
C ASP A 29 -9.39 -14.59 -17.32
N ALA A 30 -8.95 -15.14 -18.45
CA ALA A 30 -9.74 -16.11 -19.23
C ALA A 30 -10.07 -17.38 -18.40
N ARG A 31 -9.23 -17.74 -17.44
CA ARG A 31 -9.45 -18.90 -16.55
C ARG A 31 -10.58 -18.68 -15.54
N ALA A 32 -10.84 -17.41 -15.20
CA ALA A 32 -11.89 -17.01 -14.26
C ALA A 32 -13.20 -16.60 -14.93
N VAL A 33 -13.28 -16.71 -16.26
CA VAL A 33 -14.51 -16.41 -17.02
C VAL A 33 -15.61 -17.38 -16.64
N THR A 34 -16.81 -16.83 -16.40
CA THR A 34 -18.04 -17.57 -16.16
C THR A 34 -19.07 -17.27 -17.26
N PRO A 35 -20.08 -18.13 -17.49
CA PRO A 35 -21.10 -17.91 -18.51
C PRO A 35 -21.83 -16.56 -18.37
N GLY A 36 -21.83 -15.78 -19.45
CA GLY A 36 -22.39 -14.44 -19.49
C GLY A 36 -21.39 -13.32 -19.22
N ALA A 37 -20.08 -13.60 -19.11
CA ALA A 37 -19.08 -12.60 -18.85
C ALA A 37 -18.79 -11.71 -20.08
N LEU A 38 -18.51 -10.43 -19.82
CA LEU A 38 -17.78 -9.53 -20.73
C LEU A 38 -16.28 -9.68 -20.42
N PHE A 39 -15.50 -10.18 -21.36
CA PHE A 39 -14.07 -10.40 -21.18
C PHE A 39 -13.25 -9.22 -21.72
N PHE A 40 -12.32 -8.71 -20.92
CA PHE A 40 -11.36 -7.66 -21.29
C PHE A 40 -10.04 -8.29 -21.71
N ALA A 41 -9.71 -8.21 -22.99
CA ALA A 41 -8.44 -8.67 -23.56
C ALA A 41 -7.35 -7.62 -23.29
N VAL A 42 -6.82 -7.62 -22.08
CA VAL A 42 -5.86 -6.61 -21.60
C VAL A 42 -4.44 -7.01 -21.97
N PRO A 43 -3.66 -6.17 -22.71
CA PRO A 43 -2.23 -6.39 -22.90
C PRO A 43 -1.48 -6.34 -21.57
N GLY A 44 -0.73 -7.39 -21.25
CA GLY A 44 0.09 -7.50 -20.04
C GLY A 44 1.59 -7.46 -20.35
N ALA A 45 2.43 -7.35 -19.33
CA ALA A 45 3.89 -7.30 -19.48
C ALA A 45 4.50 -8.63 -19.98
N LYS A 46 3.84 -9.77 -19.71
CA LYS A 46 4.35 -11.12 -20.08
C LYS A 46 3.50 -11.83 -21.12
N SER A 47 2.26 -11.41 -21.29
CA SER A 47 1.30 -12.06 -22.20
C SER A 47 0.26 -11.05 -22.65
N ASP A 48 -0.28 -11.22 -23.85
CA ASP A 48 -1.35 -10.41 -24.38
C ASP A 48 -2.70 -11.09 -24.10
N GLY A 49 -3.62 -10.37 -23.46
CA GLY A 49 -4.98 -10.87 -23.17
C GLY A 49 -5.76 -11.27 -24.41
N HIS A 50 -5.45 -10.71 -25.57
CA HIS A 50 -6.09 -11.08 -26.86
C HIS A 50 -5.81 -12.54 -27.24
N ASP A 51 -4.66 -13.11 -26.87
CA ASP A 51 -4.30 -14.50 -27.16
C ASP A 51 -5.18 -15.51 -26.40
N PHE A 52 -5.86 -15.05 -25.33
CA PHE A 52 -6.76 -15.85 -24.52
C PHE A 52 -8.25 -15.66 -24.84
N ALA A 53 -8.57 -14.89 -25.89
CA ALA A 53 -9.96 -14.63 -26.26
C ALA A 53 -10.74 -15.92 -26.58
N ALA A 54 -10.11 -16.88 -27.29
CA ALA A 54 -10.73 -18.17 -27.61
C ALA A 54 -11.09 -18.93 -26.33
N GLN A 55 -10.16 -19.00 -25.37
CA GLN A 55 -10.41 -19.65 -24.07
C GLN A 55 -11.52 -18.94 -23.28
N ALA A 56 -11.55 -17.60 -23.29
CA ALA A 56 -12.61 -16.87 -22.65
C ALA A 56 -13.99 -17.18 -23.24
N LEU A 57 -14.08 -17.33 -24.57
CA LEU A 57 -15.31 -17.73 -25.26
C LEU A 57 -15.71 -19.17 -24.92
N GLU A 58 -14.78 -20.10 -24.90
CA GLU A 58 -15.02 -21.49 -24.48
C GLU A 58 -15.55 -21.56 -23.04
N ASN A 59 -15.08 -20.68 -22.16
CA ASN A 59 -15.54 -20.58 -20.78
C ASN A 59 -16.86 -19.79 -20.61
N GLY A 60 -17.42 -19.25 -21.72
CA GLY A 60 -18.75 -18.66 -21.72
C GLY A 60 -18.80 -17.15 -21.74
N ALA A 61 -17.71 -16.46 -22.17
CA ALA A 61 -17.79 -15.03 -22.45
C ALA A 61 -18.79 -14.77 -23.59
N VAL A 62 -19.64 -13.75 -23.42
CA VAL A 62 -20.69 -13.39 -24.39
C VAL A 62 -20.35 -12.18 -25.23
N ALA A 63 -19.33 -11.44 -24.84
CA ALA A 63 -18.77 -10.29 -25.56
C ALA A 63 -17.32 -10.04 -25.12
N LEU A 64 -16.56 -9.32 -25.94
CA LEU A 64 -15.15 -8.98 -25.70
C LEU A 64 -14.94 -7.46 -25.76
N VAL A 65 -14.04 -6.97 -24.91
CA VAL A 65 -13.42 -5.63 -25.05
C VAL A 65 -11.98 -5.85 -25.53
N VAL A 66 -11.62 -5.25 -26.64
CA VAL A 66 -10.37 -5.52 -27.37
C VAL A 66 -9.73 -4.21 -27.84
N GLU A 67 -8.40 -4.17 -28.01
CA GLU A 67 -7.67 -3.05 -28.62
C GLU A 67 -7.44 -3.24 -30.13
N ARG A 68 -7.73 -4.44 -30.67
CA ARG A 68 -7.70 -4.78 -32.11
C ARG A 68 -8.78 -5.80 -32.41
N ASP A 69 -9.23 -5.83 -33.65
CA ASP A 69 -10.23 -6.81 -34.08
C ASP A 69 -9.71 -8.25 -33.99
N LEU A 70 -10.60 -9.17 -33.67
CA LEU A 70 -10.36 -10.60 -33.59
C LEU A 70 -11.37 -11.35 -34.47
N ASP A 71 -10.93 -12.42 -35.16
CA ASP A 71 -11.78 -13.25 -35.99
C ASP A 71 -12.65 -14.19 -35.12
N VAL A 72 -13.67 -13.62 -34.49
CA VAL A 72 -14.64 -14.32 -33.63
C VAL A 72 -16.06 -13.82 -33.90
N ARG A 73 -17.09 -14.62 -33.58
CA ARG A 73 -18.50 -14.29 -33.90
C ARG A 73 -19.31 -13.89 -32.65
N VAL A 74 -18.77 -13.00 -31.86
CA VAL A 74 -19.45 -12.39 -30.70
C VAL A 74 -19.29 -10.87 -30.75
N PRO A 75 -20.10 -10.09 -30.01
CA PRO A 75 -19.90 -8.65 -29.91
C PRO A 75 -18.50 -8.30 -29.44
N ARG A 76 -17.81 -7.44 -30.21
CA ARG A 76 -16.49 -6.91 -29.84
C ARG A 76 -16.56 -5.39 -29.76
N LEU A 77 -16.15 -4.88 -28.61
CA LEU A 77 -16.02 -3.46 -28.35
C LEU A 77 -14.56 -3.08 -28.55
N VAL A 78 -14.25 -2.39 -29.62
CA VAL A 78 -12.90 -1.95 -29.95
C VAL A 78 -12.64 -0.63 -29.21
N VAL A 79 -11.59 -0.60 -28.38
CA VAL A 79 -11.20 0.53 -27.54
C VAL A 79 -9.70 0.83 -27.68
N PRO A 80 -9.26 2.08 -27.48
CA PRO A 80 -7.84 2.42 -27.57
C PRO A 80 -7.00 1.92 -26.38
N ASP A 81 -7.62 1.65 -25.23
CA ASP A 81 -6.97 1.23 -23.98
C ASP A 81 -7.94 0.33 -23.20
N ALA A 82 -7.70 -0.98 -23.24
CA ALA A 82 -8.55 -1.97 -22.57
C ALA A 82 -8.53 -1.84 -21.04
N ARG A 83 -7.42 -1.36 -20.44
CA ARG A 83 -7.34 -1.11 -18.99
C ARG A 83 -8.20 0.07 -18.58
N ALA A 84 -8.15 1.17 -19.32
CA ALA A 84 -9.01 2.33 -19.07
C ALA A 84 -10.50 1.95 -19.26
N ALA A 85 -10.81 1.21 -20.33
CA ALA A 85 -12.15 0.68 -20.57
C ALA A 85 -12.63 -0.23 -19.44
N MET A 86 -11.76 -1.09 -18.91
CA MET A 86 -12.07 -1.97 -17.79
C MET A 86 -12.49 -1.19 -16.55
N ALA A 87 -11.80 -0.10 -16.20
CA ALA A 87 -12.17 0.75 -15.07
C ALA A 87 -13.54 1.42 -15.26
N VAL A 88 -13.81 1.93 -16.48
CA VAL A 88 -15.09 2.55 -16.82
C VAL A 88 -16.24 1.54 -16.76
N ALA A 89 -16.05 0.36 -17.33
CA ALA A 89 -17.06 -0.69 -17.32
C ALA A 89 -17.34 -1.21 -15.92
N ALA A 90 -16.30 -1.40 -15.11
CA ALA A 90 -16.44 -1.86 -13.72
C ALA A 90 -17.22 -0.85 -12.86
N ASP A 91 -16.89 0.44 -12.93
CA ASP A 91 -17.62 1.50 -12.24
C ASP A 91 -19.13 1.46 -12.60
N ALA A 92 -19.44 1.43 -13.91
CA ALA A 92 -20.82 1.37 -14.39
C ALA A 92 -21.54 0.08 -14.00
N PHE A 93 -20.86 -1.09 -14.13
CA PHE A 93 -21.44 -2.40 -13.85
C PHE A 93 -21.81 -2.59 -12.37
N PHE A 94 -20.92 -2.15 -11.47
CA PHE A 94 -21.14 -2.24 -10.03
C PHE A 94 -21.92 -1.04 -9.45
N GLY A 95 -22.41 -0.12 -10.30
CA GLY A 95 -23.33 0.96 -9.91
C GLY A 95 -22.65 2.14 -9.23
N GLU A 96 -21.45 2.51 -9.70
CA GLU A 96 -20.68 3.68 -9.29
C GLU A 96 -20.51 3.78 -7.75
N PRO A 97 -19.93 2.77 -7.08
CA PRO A 97 -19.98 2.66 -5.61
C PRO A 97 -19.30 3.85 -4.91
N THR A 98 -18.29 4.47 -5.49
CA THR A 98 -17.60 5.64 -4.93
C THR A 98 -18.39 6.96 -5.01
N ARG A 99 -19.58 6.95 -5.61
CA ARG A 99 -20.55 8.05 -5.45
C ARG A 99 -21.33 7.98 -4.14
N ARG A 100 -21.28 6.85 -3.45
CA ARG A 100 -22.08 6.54 -2.26
C ARG A 100 -21.21 6.23 -1.04
N LEU A 101 -20.00 5.79 -1.25
CA LEU A 101 -18.95 5.65 -0.24
C LEU A 101 -18.13 6.93 -0.17
N GLU A 102 -17.86 7.41 1.02
CA GLU A 102 -16.84 8.43 1.27
C GLU A 102 -15.47 7.77 1.23
N VAL A 103 -14.60 8.18 0.30
CA VAL A 103 -13.32 7.52 0.02
C VAL A 103 -12.15 8.36 0.49
N ALA A 104 -11.47 7.91 1.54
CA ALA A 104 -10.19 8.46 2.00
C ALA A 104 -9.04 7.65 1.42
N GLY A 105 -8.30 8.22 0.47
CA GLY A 105 -7.16 7.57 -0.19
C GLY A 105 -5.82 7.94 0.42
N VAL A 106 -4.84 7.04 0.32
CA VAL A 106 -3.46 7.29 0.76
C VAL A 106 -2.47 6.82 -0.29
N THR A 107 -1.61 7.71 -0.77
CA THR A 107 -0.48 7.38 -1.63
C THR A 107 0.84 7.89 -1.07
N GLY A 108 1.96 7.39 -1.56
CA GLY A 108 3.32 7.71 -1.14
C GLY A 108 4.24 6.50 -1.25
N THR A 109 5.50 6.63 -0.86
CA THR A 109 6.43 5.49 -0.75
C THR A 109 6.20 4.75 0.56
N ASN A 110 6.38 5.42 1.67
CA ASN A 110 6.23 4.89 3.02
C ASN A 110 5.00 5.46 3.72
N GLY A 111 4.50 4.78 4.77
CA GLY A 111 3.40 5.27 5.61
C GLY A 111 1.98 5.00 5.11
N LYS A 112 1.76 4.53 3.87
CA LYS A 112 0.42 4.28 3.32
C LYS A 112 -0.46 3.43 4.23
N THR A 113 0.01 2.26 4.61
CA THR A 113 -0.73 1.30 5.44
C THR A 113 -1.10 1.90 6.79
N THR A 114 -0.13 2.46 7.50
CA THR A 114 -0.37 3.06 8.82
C THR A 114 -1.36 4.22 8.73
N THR A 115 -1.24 5.09 7.72
CA THR A 115 -2.17 6.19 7.52
C THR A 115 -3.57 5.70 7.12
N ALA A 116 -3.68 4.63 6.32
CA ALA A 116 -4.98 4.03 5.99
C ALA A 116 -5.67 3.42 7.23
N PHE A 117 -4.92 2.76 8.12
CA PHE A 117 -5.43 2.27 9.39
C PHE A 117 -5.86 3.42 10.34
N LEU A 118 -5.09 4.50 10.40
CA LEU A 118 -5.45 5.71 11.15
C LEU A 118 -6.75 6.33 10.60
N LEU A 119 -6.87 6.47 9.28
CA LEU A 119 -8.09 6.97 8.65
C LEU A 119 -9.28 6.06 8.92
N HIS A 120 -9.11 4.74 8.81
CA HIS A 120 -10.16 3.79 9.19
C HIS A 120 -10.59 4.01 10.65
N SER A 121 -9.65 4.13 11.59
CA SER A 121 -9.95 4.35 13.01
C SER A 121 -10.64 5.69 13.27
N ILE A 122 -10.24 6.76 12.56
CA ILE A 122 -10.88 8.08 12.63
C ILE A 122 -12.31 8.03 12.08
N LEU A 123 -12.51 7.42 10.91
CA LEU A 123 -13.83 7.23 10.29
C LEU A 123 -14.76 6.40 11.20
N GLU A 124 -14.23 5.39 11.88
CA GLU A 124 -14.96 4.58 12.84
C GLU A 124 -15.37 5.39 14.07
N ALA A 125 -14.45 6.18 14.65
CA ALA A 125 -14.74 7.09 15.76
C ALA A 125 -15.79 8.16 15.39
N ALA A 126 -15.81 8.58 14.12
CA ALA A 126 -16.82 9.48 13.59
C ALA A 126 -18.18 8.79 13.25
N GLY A 127 -18.28 7.47 13.48
CA GLY A 127 -19.51 6.71 13.19
C GLY A 127 -19.80 6.49 11.70
N ARG A 128 -18.79 6.67 10.84
CA ARG A 128 -18.95 6.59 9.37
C ARG A 128 -18.86 5.17 8.80
N ARG A 129 -18.83 4.14 9.65
CA ARG A 129 -18.85 2.71 9.28
C ARG A 129 -17.84 2.41 8.13
N PRO A 130 -16.53 2.48 8.39
CA PRO A 130 -15.53 2.35 7.35
C PRO A 130 -15.24 0.92 6.95
N GLY A 131 -15.02 0.69 5.65
CA GLY A 131 -14.21 -0.40 5.14
C GLY A 131 -12.72 -0.04 5.10
N LEU A 132 -11.86 -1.01 4.84
CA LEU A 132 -10.41 -0.84 4.65
C LEU A 132 -9.96 -1.66 3.44
N LEU A 133 -9.18 -1.04 2.56
CA LEU A 133 -8.48 -1.72 1.46
C LEU A 133 -6.99 -1.35 1.49
N GLY A 134 -6.15 -2.31 1.83
CA GLY A 134 -4.72 -2.05 1.98
C GLY A 134 -3.84 -3.27 1.77
N THR A 135 -2.58 -3.14 2.17
CA THR A 135 -1.55 -4.16 1.98
C THR A 135 -1.67 -5.31 2.98
N VAL A 136 -2.06 -5.01 4.21
CA VAL A 136 -2.08 -5.98 5.33
C VAL A 136 -3.36 -6.81 5.31
N GLU A 137 -4.48 -6.15 5.20
CA GLU A 137 -5.81 -6.76 5.23
C GLU A 137 -6.82 -5.88 4.49
N SER A 138 -7.98 -6.47 4.18
CA SER A 138 -9.20 -5.73 3.83
C SER A 138 -10.25 -5.93 4.91
N ARG A 139 -11.10 -4.91 5.12
CA ARG A 139 -12.26 -4.97 6.02
C ARG A 139 -13.51 -4.60 5.26
N ILE A 140 -14.50 -5.47 5.29
CA ILE A 140 -15.76 -5.32 4.57
C ILE A 140 -16.90 -5.66 5.54
N GLY A 141 -17.78 -4.71 5.85
CA GLY A 141 -18.85 -4.91 6.83
C GLY A 141 -18.36 -5.33 8.22
N GLY A 142 -17.13 -4.95 8.60
CA GLY A 142 -16.47 -5.34 9.84
C GLY A 142 -15.73 -6.68 9.79
N GLU A 143 -15.84 -7.46 8.71
CA GLU A 143 -15.08 -8.71 8.52
C GLU A 143 -13.67 -8.43 7.97
N VAL A 144 -12.67 -9.03 8.62
CA VAL A 144 -11.28 -9.00 8.13
C VAL A 144 -11.06 -10.12 7.11
N ARG A 145 -10.51 -9.74 5.94
CA ARG A 145 -10.20 -10.69 4.86
C ARG A 145 -8.73 -10.56 4.41
N PRO A 146 -8.11 -11.67 4.00
CA PRO A 146 -6.75 -11.64 3.43
C PRO A 146 -6.73 -10.88 2.12
N VAL A 147 -5.58 -10.30 1.79
CA VAL A 147 -5.37 -9.54 0.56
C VAL A 147 -4.32 -10.21 -0.33
N VAL A 148 -4.50 -10.06 -1.64
CA VAL A 148 -3.54 -10.54 -2.65
C VAL A 148 -2.68 -9.39 -3.17
N ARG A 149 -3.24 -8.18 -3.19
CA ARG A 149 -2.59 -6.95 -3.70
C ARG A 149 -3.03 -5.75 -2.88
N THR A 150 -2.09 -4.83 -2.65
CA THR A 150 -2.36 -3.55 -1.98
C THR A 150 -3.56 -2.80 -2.57
N THR A 151 -3.63 -2.74 -3.91
CA THR A 151 -4.75 -2.14 -4.66
C THR A 151 -5.18 -3.13 -5.73
N PRO A 152 -6.38 -3.70 -5.66
CA PRO A 152 -6.91 -4.68 -6.61
C PRO A 152 -7.00 -4.16 -8.06
N GLU A 153 -7.20 -5.05 -9.05
CA GLU A 153 -7.56 -4.66 -10.41
C GLU A 153 -8.92 -3.95 -10.44
N ALA A 154 -9.16 -3.12 -11.45
CA ALA A 154 -10.33 -2.23 -11.47
C ALA A 154 -11.67 -2.96 -11.27
N ILE A 155 -11.85 -4.15 -11.87
CA ILE A 155 -13.07 -4.96 -11.68
C ILE A 155 -13.20 -5.42 -10.23
N ASP A 156 -12.11 -5.96 -9.67
CA ASP A 156 -12.12 -6.48 -8.30
C ASP A 156 -12.29 -5.35 -7.27
N LEU A 157 -11.67 -4.20 -7.53
CA LEU A 157 -11.81 -3.01 -6.69
C LEU A 157 -13.26 -2.52 -6.65
N GLN A 158 -13.89 -2.31 -7.82
CA GLN A 158 -15.27 -1.82 -7.88
C GLN A 158 -16.27 -2.85 -7.32
N ARG A 159 -16.01 -4.16 -7.52
CA ARG A 159 -16.78 -5.25 -6.89
C ARG A 159 -16.68 -5.16 -5.37
N THR A 160 -15.47 -5.04 -4.83
CA THR A 160 -15.26 -4.94 -3.38
C THR A 160 -15.90 -3.71 -2.78
N LEU A 161 -15.80 -2.54 -3.45
CA LEU A 161 -16.46 -1.32 -3.02
C LEU A 161 -18.01 -1.47 -3.05
N ARG A 162 -18.54 -2.22 -4.00
CA ARG A 162 -19.96 -2.57 -4.04
C ARG A 162 -20.34 -3.49 -2.89
N GLU A 163 -19.56 -4.52 -2.61
CA GLU A 163 -19.75 -5.42 -1.46
C GLU A 163 -19.76 -4.64 -0.13
N MET A 164 -18.87 -3.66 0.05
CA MET A 164 -18.85 -2.77 1.21
C MET A 164 -20.18 -2.05 1.39
N LEU A 165 -20.71 -1.44 0.32
CA LEU A 165 -22.03 -0.79 0.37
C LEU A 165 -23.15 -1.75 0.75
N ASP A 166 -23.14 -2.97 0.20
CA ASP A 166 -24.15 -3.98 0.45
C ASP A 166 -24.06 -4.53 1.89
N ALA A 167 -22.84 -4.60 2.45
CA ALA A 167 -22.58 -4.93 3.85
C ALA A 167 -22.91 -3.76 4.81
N GLY A 168 -23.19 -2.58 4.26
CA GLY A 168 -23.61 -1.41 5.02
C GLY A 168 -22.50 -0.45 5.40
N ASP A 169 -21.29 -0.60 4.85
CA ASP A 169 -20.24 0.40 4.98
C ASP A 169 -20.67 1.72 4.32
N ARG A 170 -20.17 2.85 4.82
CA ARG A 170 -20.48 4.20 4.33
C ARG A 170 -19.25 4.96 3.89
N SER A 171 -18.08 4.52 4.30
CA SER A 171 -16.79 5.09 3.95
C SER A 171 -15.78 3.99 3.72
N VAL A 172 -14.61 4.33 3.20
CA VAL A 172 -13.49 3.42 3.01
C VAL A 172 -12.15 4.15 3.11
N ALA A 173 -11.20 3.58 3.85
CA ALA A 173 -9.80 3.96 3.78
C ALA A 173 -9.09 3.06 2.76
N LEU A 174 -8.42 3.65 1.76
CA LEU A 174 -7.89 2.95 0.59
C LEU A 174 -6.42 3.28 0.35
N GLU A 175 -5.54 2.26 0.31
CA GLU A 175 -4.18 2.44 -0.19
C GLU A 175 -4.15 2.55 -1.72
N ALA A 176 -3.71 3.70 -2.22
CA ALA A 176 -3.60 4.03 -3.64
C ALA A 176 -2.14 3.92 -4.11
N SER A 177 -1.72 2.73 -4.58
CA SER A 177 -0.36 2.47 -5.03
C SER A 177 -0.04 3.13 -6.37
N SER A 178 1.25 3.43 -6.63
CA SER A 178 1.71 3.96 -7.93
C SER A 178 1.48 2.99 -9.08
N HIS A 179 1.67 1.69 -8.84
CA HIS A 179 1.32 0.63 -9.81
C HIS A 179 -0.16 0.68 -10.18
N ALA A 180 -1.05 0.83 -9.20
CA ALA A 180 -2.48 0.93 -9.45
C ALA A 180 -2.85 2.16 -10.27
N SER A 181 -2.16 3.28 -10.04
CA SER A 181 -2.33 4.49 -10.85
C SER A 181 -1.93 4.25 -12.31
N VAL A 182 -0.70 3.76 -12.57
CA VAL A 182 -0.23 3.48 -13.94
C VAL A 182 -1.10 2.44 -14.64
N LEU A 183 -1.50 1.39 -13.91
CA LEU A 183 -2.32 0.30 -14.45
C LEU A 183 -3.82 0.62 -14.46
N ARG A 184 -4.21 1.89 -14.34
CA ARG A 184 -5.60 2.37 -14.48
C ARG A 184 -6.60 1.81 -13.46
N ARG A 185 -6.15 1.14 -12.39
CA ARG A 185 -7.03 0.48 -11.43
C ARG A 185 -7.92 1.45 -10.66
N LEU A 186 -7.44 2.70 -10.51
CA LEU A 186 -8.07 3.77 -9.72
C LEU A 186 -8.79 4.83 -10.59
N ASP A 187 -8.83 4.68 -11.92
CA ASP A 187 -9.30 5.72 -12.85
C ASP A 187 -10.73 6.21 -12.60
N ARG A 188 -11.58 5.40 -11.99
CA ARG A 188 -12.98 5.75 -11.69
C ARG A 188 -13.28 5.86 -10.21
N VAL A 189 -12.26 5.74 -9.37
CA VAL A 189 -12.40 5.99 -7.93
C VAL A 189 -12.45 7.50 -7.69
N ARG A 190 -13.47 7.95 -6.98
CA ARG A 190 -13.62 9.34 -6.53
C ARG A 190 -13.16 9.40 -5.11
N PHE A 191 -12.08 10.15 -4.87
CA PHE A 191 -11.57 10.40 -3.54
C PHE A 191 -12.21 11.66 -2.95
N ASP A 192 -12.73 11.58 -1.73
CA ASP A 192 -13.23 12.72 -0.97
C ASP A 192 -12.09 13.38 -0.18
N ALA A 193 -11.03 12.62 0.14
CA ALA A 193 -9.73 13.14 0.56
C ALA A 193 -8.62 12.21 0.07
N LEU A 194 -7.47 12.77 -0.31
CA LEU A 194 -6.31 12.00 -0.75
C LEU A 194 -5.04 12.50 -0.07
N VAL A 195 -4.34 11.58 0.62
CA VAL A 195 -3.09 11.86 1.33
C VAL A 195 -1.89 11.51 0.47
N PHE A 196 -0.91 12.42 0.37
CA PHE A 196 0.43 12.15 -0.11
C PHE A 196 1.40 12.14 1.06
N THR A 197 1.97 10.96 1.38
CA THR A 197 2.80 10.79 2.57
C THR A 197 4.25 11.20 2.35
N ASN A 198 4.89 10.74 1.29
CA ASN A 198 6.28 11.04 0.90
C ASN A 198 6.65 10.38 -0.42
N LEU A 199 7.82 10.73 -0.97
CA LEU A 199 8.44 10.01 -2.07
C LEU A 199 9.94 9.81 -1.82
N SER A 200 10.35 8.54 -1.71
CA SER A 200 11.74 8.11 -1.64
C SER A 200 11.99 6.95 -2.62
N GLN A 201 13.25 6.55 -2.82
CA GLN A 201 13.58 5.51 -3.79
C GLN A 201 12.90 4.18 -3.46
N ASP A 202 12.03 3.74 -4.36
CA ASP A 202 11.46 2.39 -4.42
C ASP A 202 10.87 2.15 -5.81
N HIS A 203 10.59 0.89 -6.14
CA HIS A 203 9.89 0.49 -7.37
C HIS A 203 10.53 0.95 -8.69
N LEU A 204 11.88 1.16 -8.72
CA LEU A 204 12.60 1.49 -9.97
C LEU A 204 12.71 0.27 -10.93
N ASP A 205 12.29 -0.90 -10.49
CA ASP A 205 12.03 -2.07 -11.34
C ASP A 205 10.78 -1.90 -12.22
N PHE A 206 9.85 -1.02 -11.83
CA PHE A 206 8.61 -0.75 -12.54
C PHE A 206 8.54 0.68 -13.10
N HIS A 207 9.03 1.67 -12.37
CA HIS A 207 9.13 3.06 -12.79
C HIS A 207 10.57 3.36 -13.22
N PRO A 208 10.83 3.72 -14.49
CA PRO A 208 12.20 3.91 -14.99
C PRO A 208 12.98 4.97 -14.22
N THR A 209 12.31 6.03 -13.75
CA THR A 209 12.92 7.15 -13.02
C THR A 209 12.09 7.55 -11.80
N MET A 210 12.67 8.38 -10.91
CA MET A 210 11.95 8.96 -9.78
C MET A 210 10.87 9.95 -10.26
N GLU A 211 11.09 10.62 -11.37
CA GLU A 211 10.11 11.51 -12.02
C GLU A 211 8.89 10.73 -12.52
N ASP A 212 9.09 9.56 -13.14
CA ASP A 212 7.99 8.66 -13.56
C ASP A 212 7.23 8.12 -12.35
N TYR A 213 7.96 7.80 -11.27
CA TYR A 213 7.37 7.34 -10.02
C TYR A 213 6.52 8.44 -9.36
N PHE A 214 7.03 9.68 -9.35
CA PHE A 214 6.26 10.85 -8.91
C PHE A 214 5.04 11.10 -9.80
N ALA A 215 5.21 11.11 -11.13
CA ALA A 215 4.13 11.32 -12.08
C ALA A 215 2.98 10.32 -11.90
N ALA A 216 3.30 9.06 -11.60
CA ALA A 216 2.31 8.03 -11.30
C ALA A 216 1.44 8.36 -10.08
N LYS A 217 2.03 8.92 -9.00
CA LYS A 217 1.28 9.34 -7.81
C LYS A 217 0.55 10.67 -8.03
N ARG A 218 1.23 11.65 -8.63
CA ARG A 218 0.68 12.97 -8.98
C ARG A 218 -0.58 12.86 -9.82
N ARG A 219 -0.67 11.87 -10.72
CA ARG A 219 -1.84 11.60 -11.54
C ARG A 219 -3.13 11.41 -10.73
N LEU A 220 -3.06 10.88 -9.52
CA LEU A 220 -4.21 10.69 -8.64
C LEU A 220 -4.82 12.02 -8.13
N PHE A 221 -4.04 13.09 -8.13
CA PHE A 221 -4.46 14.44 -7.73
C PHE A 221 -4.88 15.31 -8.93
N ALA A 222 -4.87 14.74 -10.14
CA ALA A 222 -5.21 15.44 -11.38
C ALA A 222 -6.62 15.06 -11.87
N GLY A 223 -7.10 15.77 -12.91
CA GLY A 223 -8.37 15.45 -13.55
C GLY A 223 -9.34 16.63 -13.59
N ALA A 224 -10.57 16.39 -14.04
CA ALA A 224 -11.60 17.41 -14.16
C ALA A 224 -12.13 17.88 -12.79
N ALA A 225 -12.19 16.97 -11.83
CA ALA A 225 -12.55 17.20 -10.43
C ALA A 225 -11.46 16.56 -9.54
N PRO A 226 -10.35 17.27 -9.28
CA PRO A 226 -9.30 16.77 -8.42
C PRO A 226 -9.80 16.64 -6.98
N PRO A 227 -9.32 15.61 -6.23
CA PRO A 227 -9.72 15.45 -4.84
C PRO A 227 -9.13 16.52 -3.93
N PRO A 228 -9.77 16.83 -2.79
CA PRO A 228 -9.12 17.51 -1.67
C PRO A 228 -7.86 16.73 -1.26
N ALA A 229 -6.76 17.46 -1.01
CA ALA A 229 -5.44 16.86 -0.83
C ALA A 229 -4.81 17.21 0.52
N ALA A 230 -4.31 16.19 1.24
CA ALA A 230 -3.39 16.34 2.36
C ALA A 230 -1.98 15.98 1.89
N VAL A 231 -1.04 16.93 1.92
CA VAL A 231 0.29 16.76 1.33
C VAL A 231 1.38 16.96 2.36
N ASN A 232 2.22 15.93 2.58
CA ASN A 232 3.43 16.07 3.39
C ASN A 232 4.46 16.91 2.63
N VAL A 233 4.92 18.00 3.25
CA VAL A 233 5.94 18.89 2.70
C VAL A 233 7.32 18.68 3.32
N GLY A 234 7.55 17.49 3.87
CA GLY A 234 8.83 17.08 4.44
C GLY A 234 9.91 16.77 3.39
N ASP A 235 9.53 16.43 2.16
CA ASP A 235 10.43 16.18 1.04
C ASP A 235 10.15 17.11 -0.15
N ASP A 236 11.08 17.19 -1.11
CA ASP A 236 11.00 18.10 -2.26
C ASP A 236 9.83 17.75 -3.20
N TRP A 237 9.48 16.45 -3.31
CA TRP A 237 8.37 16.01 -4.15
C TRP A 237 7.01 16.41 -3.58
N GLY A 238 6.86 16.32 -2.25
CA GLY A 238 5.67 16.81 -1.57
C GLY A 238 5.51 18.31 -1.69
N ARG A 239 6.62 19.08 -1.55
CA ARG A 239 6.62 20.54 -1.78
C ARG A 239 6.20 20.89 -3.20
N LEU A 240 6.76 20.19 -4.20
CA LEU A 240 6.40 20.38 -5.60
C LEU A 240 4.92 20.10 -5.83
N LEU A 241 4.40 18.98 -5.30
CA LEU A 241 2.99 18.63 -5.43
C LEU A 241 2.08 19.68 -4.76
N ALA A 242 2.39 20.09 -3.55
CA ALA A 242 1.62 21.11 -2.82
C ALA A 242 1.58 22.44 -3.57
N GLN A 243 2.71 22.88 -4.14
CA GLN A 243 2.78 24.07 -4.97
C GLN A 243 1.90 23.95 -6.21
N GLU A 244 2.03 22.87 -6.98
CA GLU A 244 1.24 22.64 -8.21
C GLU A 244 -0.27 22.62 -7.93
N LEU A 245 -0.69 21.99 -6.83
CA LEU A 245 -2.11 21.94 -6.45
C LEU A 245 -2.62 23.28 -5.95
N GLY A 246 -1.80 24.03 -5.19
CA GLY A 246 -2.10 25.39 -4.73
C GLY A 246 -2.24 26.36 -5.90
N ASP A 247 -1.30 26.34 -6.85
CA ASP A 247 -1.32 27.19 -8.06
C ASP A 247 -2.54 26.87 -8.95
N ALA A 248 -2.93 25.60 -9.01
CA ALA A 248 -4.12 25.19 -9.76
C ALA A 248 -5.42 25.68 -9.12
N GLY A 249 -5.49 25.77 -7.78
CA GLY A 249 -6.62 26.30 -7.01
C GLY A 249 -7.96 25.61 -7.25
N ARG A 250 -7.94 24.28 -7.57
CA ARG A 250 -9.12 23.53 -8.03
C ARG A 250 -9.77 22.66 -6.97
N ALA A 251 -9.05 22.40 -5.88
CA ALA A 251 -9.52 21.66 -4.72
C ALA A 251 -8.78 22.17 -3.46
N PRO A 252 -9.35 21.98 -2.27
CA PRO A 252 -8.66 22.27 -1.01
C PRO A 252 -7.36 21.49 -0.88
N VAL A 253 -6.31 22.13 -0.36
CA VAL A 253 -5.03 21.52 -0.03
C VAL A 253 -4.68 21.89 1.40
N ILE A 254 -4.35 20.89 2.22
CA ILE A 254 -3.78 21.06 3.56
C ILE A 254 -2.38 20.45 3.54
N THR A 255 -1.38 21.26 3.88
CA THR A 255 0.00 20.79 4.02
C THR A 255 0.27 20.28 5.43
N PHE A 256 1.06 19.20 5.56
CA PHE A 256 1.43 18.66 6.87
C PHE A 256 2.88 18.22 6.91
N GLY A 257 3.38 17.97 8.11
CA GLY A 257 4.73 17.45 8.37
C GLY A 257 5.45 18.20 9.47
N PHE A 258 6.76 18.01 9.56
CA PHE A 258 7.62 18.71 10.54
C PHE A 258 8.18 20.04 10.01
N ALA A 259 7.99 20.34 8.75
CA ALA A 259 8.47 21.58 8.14
C ALA A 259 7.79 22.79 8.79
N ALA A 260 8.54 23.89 8.95
CA ALA A 260 8.06 25.09 9.64
C ALA A 260 6.90 25.78 8.90
N ASP A 261 6.81 25.55 7.60
CA ASP A 261 5.80 26.07 6.67
C ASP A 261 4.60 25.12 6.45
N ALA A 262 4.59 23.94 7.10
CA ALA A 262 3.44 23.05 7.08
C ALA A 262 2.29 23.63 7.93
N GLU A 263 1.05 23.56 7.40
CA GLU A 263 -0.15 24.02 8.11
C GLU A 263 -0.46 23.16 9.32
N ILE A 264 -0.38 21.82 9.16
CA ILE A 264 -0.55 20.86 10.24
C ILE A 264 0.81 20.31 10.64
N ARG A 265 1.35 20.80 11.73
CA ARG A 265 2.64 20.40 12.30
C ARG A 265 2.52 20.13 13.80
N PRO A 266 3.41 19.29 14.38
CA PRO A 266 3.32 19.00 15.78
C PRO A 266 3.90 20.14 16.63
N ASP A 267 3.12 20.60 17.60
CA ASP A 267 3.58 21.46 18.69
C ASP A 267 3.72 20.62 19.96
N SER A 268 4.69 20.95 20.82
CA SER A 268 4.89 20.32 22.15
C SER A 268 5.04 18.78 22.09
N LEU A 269 5.71 18.25 21.05
CA LEU A 269 5.90 16.82 20.82
C LEU A 269 6.68 16.16 21.95
N LYS A 270 6.09 15.10 22.52
CA LYS A 270 6.73 14.16 23.46
C LYS A 270 6.65 12.76 22.86
N LEU A 271 7.82 12.15 22.68
CA LEU A 271 7.99 10.78 22.19
C LEU A 271 8.53 9.92 23.35
N ASP A 272 7.95 8.74 23.54
CA ASP A 272 8.44 7.75 24.49
C ASP A 272 8.12 6.31 23.99
N ALA A 273 8.50 5.32 24.78
CA ALA A 273 8.26 3.91 24.45
C ALA A 273 6.75 3.54 24.42
N ALA A 274 5.87 4.37 24.97
CA ALA A 274 4.42 4.16 24.94
C ALA A 274 3.75 4.79 23.68
N GLY A 275 4.47 5.67 22.95
CA GLY A 275 3.96 6.32 21.76
C GLY A 275 4.31 7.81 21.65
N ALA A 276 3.34 8.63 21.24
CA ALA A 276 3.51 10.07 21.11
C ALA A 276 2.34 10.85 21.67
N ARG A 277 2.64 12.04 22.24
CA ARG A 277 1.67 13.07 22.62
C ARG A 277 2.12 14.41 22.08
N PHE A 278 1.22 15.11 21.42
CA PHE A 278 1.50 16.39 20.76
C PHE A 278 0.19 17.11 20.43
N ARG A 279 0.31 18.38 20.07
CA ARG A 279 -0.80 19.15 19.53
C ARG A 279 -0.55 19.43 18.06
N ALA A 280 -1.56 19.30 17.21
CA ALA A 280 -1.46 19.64 15.78
C ALA A 280 -2.81 20.12 15.24
N GLY A 281 -2.82 21.17 14.42
CA GLY A 281 -4.05 21.73 13.88
C GLY A 281 -5.06 22.19 14.95
N GLY A 282 -4.60 22.56 16.15
CA GLY A 282 -5.46 22.89 17.28
C GLY A 282 -5.85 21.70 18.16
N ILE A 283 -5.65 20.47 17.70
CA ILE A 283 -6.13 19.22 18.32
C ILE A 283 -5.05 18.63 19.24
N GLU A 284 -5.44 18.27 20.47
CA GLU A 284 -4.60 17.49 21.37
C GLU A 284 -4.63 16.01 21.00
N LEU A 285 -3.48 15.44 20.67
CA LEU A 285 -3.34 14.11 20.12
C LEU A 285 -2.48 13.19 21.01
N SER A 286 -2.93 11.95 21.16
CA SER A 286 -2.19 10.87 21.81
C SER A 286 -2.28 9.60 20.96
N THR A 287 -1.15 8.98 20.66
CA THR A 287 -1.09 7.74 19.87
C THR A 287 -0.16 6.74 20.52
N SER A 288 -0.48 5.44 20.42
CA SER A 288 0.41 4.34 20.79
C SER A 288 1.47 4.04 19.73
N LEU A 289 1.32 4.63 18.54
CA LEU A 289 2.29 4.44 17.45
C LEU A 289 3.58 5.17 17.81
N ARG A 290 4.69 4.44 17.76
CA ARG A 290 6.02 4.93 18.15
C ARG A 290 6.75 5.53 16.97
N GLY A 291 7.61 6.50 17.26
CA GLY A 291 8.55 7.07 16.29
C GLY A 291 8.01 8.28 15.54
N ARG A 292 8.97 9.12 15.13
CA ARG A 292 8.71 10.38 14.43
C ARG A 292 7.95 10.19 13.11
N PHE A 293 8.28 9.14 12.35
CA PHE A 293 7.59 8.81 11.09
C PHE A 293 6.10 8.46 11.31
N ASN A 294 5.76 7.87 12.46
CA ASN A 294 4.36 7.62 12.80
C ASN A 294 3.63 8.90 13.23
N VAL A 295 4.32 9.87 13.81
CA VAL A 295 3.74 11.21 14.01
C VAL A 295 3.38 11.82 12.66
N GLU A 296 4.23 11.71 11.62
CA GLU A 296 3.89 12.17 10.26
C GLU A 296 2.68 11.44 9.68
N ASN A 297 2.57 10.12 9.87
CA ASN A 297 1.39 9.37 9.46
C ASN A 297 0.12 9.86 10.16
N VAL A 298 0.21 10.19 11.47
CA VAL A 298 -0.91 10.79 12.23
C VAL A 298 -1.25 12.16 11.67
N LEU A 299 -0.27 13.03 11.40
CA LEU A 299 -0.52 14.36 10.82
C LEU A 299 -1.25 14.27 9.48
N GLY A 300 -0.86 13.31 8.61
CA GLY A 300 -1.54 13.06 7.35
C GLY A 300 -2.99 12.62 7.53
N ALA A 301 -3.25 11.73 8.50
CA ALA A 301 -4.60 11.29 8.82
C ALA A 301 -5.45 12.41 9.44
N VAL A 302 -4.87 13.27 10.29
CA VAL A 302 -5.51 14.48 10.84
C VAL A 302 -5.89 15.44 9.72
N ALA A 303 -4.95 15.75 8.82
CA ALA A 303 -5.19 16.64 7.69
C ALA A 303 -6.32 16.13 6.79
N ALA A 304 -6.36 14.82 6.51
CA ALA A 304 -7.45 14.20 5.75
C ALA A 304 -8.78 14.20 6.52
N GLY A 305 -8.77 13.98 7.84
CA GLY A 305 -9.96 14.09 8.68
C GLY A 305 -10.58 15.48 8.64
N LEU A 306 -9.75 16.53 8.67
CA LEU A 306 -10.20 17.92 8.53
C LEU A 306 -10.77 18.20 7.12
N LEU A 307 -10.17 17.65 6.05
CA LEU A 307 -10.71 17.75 4.68
C LEU A 307 -12.06 17.03 4.52
N LEU A 308 -12.35 16.03 5.35
CA LEU A 308 -13.60 15.29 5.40
C LEU A 308 -14.61 15.90 6.39
N ASP A 309 -14.40 17.14 6.85
CA ASP A 309 -15.26 17.85 7.80
C ASP A 309 -15.58 17.05 9.08
N MET A 310 -14.53 16.41 9.65
CA MET A 310 -14.66 15.69 10.93
C MET A 310 -14.34 16.61 12.10
N ASP A 311 -15.07 16.40 13.21
CA ASP A 311 -14.83 17.14 14.44
C ASP A 311 -13.47 16.78 15.08
N GLU A 312 -12.86 17.74 15.76
CA GLU A 312 -11.57 17.57 16.46
C GLU A 312 -11.60 16.41 17.46
N GLU A 313 -12.70 16.23 18.19
CA GLU A 313 -12.88 15.14 19.15
C GLU A 313 -12.92 13.77 18.46
N GLN A 314 -13.57 13.66 17.30
CA GLN A 314 -13.63 12.42 16.51
C GLN A 314 -12.24 12.04 15.98
N ILE A 315 -11.49 13.02 15.46
CA ILE A 315 -10.10 12.83 14.99
C ILE A 315 -9.23 12.35 16.14
N ALA A 316 -9.25 13.07 17.28
CA ALA A 316 -8.44 12.70 18.44
C ALA A 316 -8.79 11.32 19.00
N ALA A 317 -10.07 10.98 19.08
CA ALA A 317 -10.54 9.68 19.54
C ALA A 317 -10.08 8.55 18.61
N GLY A 318 -10.20 8.74 17.29
CA GLY A 318 -9.77 7.77 16.29
C GLY A 318 -8.25 7.53 16.31
N VAL A 319 -7.45 8.60 16.44
CA VAL A 319 -5.99 8.49 16.59
C VAL A 319 -5.63 7.69 17.85
N ALA A 320 -6.29 7.97 18.97
CA ALA A 320 -6.02 7.30 20.24
C ALA A 320 -6.50 5.83 20.26
N ALA A 321 -7.51 5.48 19.48
CA ALA A 321 -8.07 4.13 19.43
C ALA A 321 -7.16 3.14 18.72
N LEU A 322 -6.34 3.58 17.74
CA LEU A 322 -5.44 2.70 17.01
C LEU A 322 -4.25 2.29 17.88
N ARG A 323 -4.19 1.01 18.26
CA ARG A 323 -3.13 0.47 19.13
C ARG A 323 -1.87 0.05 18.39
N GLY A 324 -1.97 -0.28 17.12
CA GLY A 324 -0.87 -0.73 16.28
C GLY A 324 -1.37 -1.17 14.91
N VAL A 325 -0.44 -1.41 14.00
CA VAL A 325 -0.70 -1.95 12.67
C VAL A 325 0.12 -3.22 12.50
N PRO A 326 -0.49 -4.36 12.10
CA PRO A 326 0.25 -5.61 12.00
C PRO A 326 1.47 -5.49 11.07
N GLY A 327 2.64 -5.90 11.57
CA GLY A 327 3.91 -5.84 10.85
C GLY A 327 4.43 -4.44 10.53
N ARG A 328 3.99 -3.42 11.25
CA ARG A 328 4.45 -2.03 11.14
C ARG A 328 4.94 -1.54 12.51
N PHE A 329 6.24 -1.65 12.74
CA PHE A 329 6.87 -1.34 14.02
C PHE A 329 6.17 -2.04 15.20
N GLU A 330 5.74 -3.27 14.93
CA GLU A 330 4.96 -4.10 15.85
C GLU A 330 5.86 -4.70 16.91
N ALA A 331 5.58 -4.42 18.18
CA ALA A 331 6.30 -5.03 19.28
C ALA A 331 5.83 -6.46 19.52
N VAL A 332 6.78 -7.38 19.69
CA VAL A 332 6.53 -8.76 20.15
C VAL A 332 7.05 -8.91 21.55
N ASP A 333 6.13 -9.14 22.49
CA ASP A 333 6.41 -9.25 23.91
C ASP A 333 5.96 -10.62 24.45
N GLU A 334 6.91 -11.42 24.92
CA GLU A 334 6.72 -12.70 25.61
C GLU A 334 7.33 -12.67 27.05
N GLY A 335 7.62 -11.46 27.56
CA GLY A 335 8.20 -11.24 28.88
C GLY A 335 9.73 -11.17 28.91
N GLN A 336 10.39 -11.07 27.77
CA GLN A 336 11.84 -10.91 27.65
C GLN A 336 12.29 -9.51 28.12
N PRO A 337 13.55 -9.35 28.63
CA PRO A 337 14.05 -8.08 29.19
C PRO A 337 14.56 -7.08 28.13
N PHE A 338 14.33 -7.32 26.84
CA PHE A 338 14.69 -6.49 25.72
C PHE A 338 13.48 -6.30 24.78
N THR A 339 13.51 -5.29 23.95
CA THR A 339 12.42 -5.01 22.98
C THR A 339 12.65 -5.76 21.69
N VAL A 340 11.61 -6.38 21.13
CA VAL A 340 11.62 -6.95 19.76
C VAL A 340 10.58 -6.24 18.94
N LEU A 341 10.99 -5.77 17.75
CA LEU A 341 10.15 -5.05 16.78
C LEU A 341 10.15 -5.76 15.45
N VAL A 342 8.98 -5.98 14.90
CA VAL A 342 8.79 -6.54 13.54
C VAL A 342 8.27 -5.44 12.64
N ASP A 343 8.95 -5.21 11.50
CA ASP A 343 8.58 -4.14 10.55
C ASP A 343 8.72 -4.58 9.09
N TYR A 344 7.93 -3.97 8.25
CA TYR A 344 7.97 -4.15 6.79
C TYR A 344 9.05 -3.31 6.08
N ALA A 345 9.95 -2.67 6.79
CA ALA A 345 11.01 -1.82 6.24
C ALA A 345 11.88 -2.61 5.24
N HIS A 346 11.71 -2.33 3.95
CA HIS A 346 12.36 -3.00 2.82
C HIS A 346 12.95 -2.01 1.81
N THR A 347 13.02 -0.73 2.18
CA THR A 347 13.72 0.35 1.45
C THR A 347 14.77 0.98 2.33
N PRO A 348 15.80 1.66 1.75
CA PRO A 348 16.81 2.35 2.54
C PRO A 348 16.22 3.36 3.51
N ASP A 349 15.29 4.20 3.05
CA ASP A 349 14.62 5.22 3.85
C ASP A 349 13.78 4.61 4.99
N SER A 350 12.98 3.57 4.70
CA SER A 350 12.19 2.91 5.76
C SER A 350 13.06 2.23 6.81
N LEU A 351 14.17 1.62 6.40
CA LEU A 351 15.11 0.98 7.32
C LEU A 351 15.83 2.02 8.19
N ASP A 352 16.26 3.15 7.61
CA ASP A 352 16.84 4.30 8.35
C ASP A 352 15.86 4.80 9.43
N ASN A 353 14.61 5.06 9.05
CA ASN A 353 13.58 5.55 9.95
C ASN A 353 13.31 4.57 11.11
N VAL A 354 13.23 3.28 10.82
CA VAL A 354 12.99 2.25 11.83
C VAL A 354 14.18 2.12 12.79
N LEU A 355 15.41 2.08 12.28
CA LEU A 355 16.61 1.94 13.11
C LEU A 355 16.88 3.18 13.97
N ARG A 356 16.72 4.38 13.43
CA ARG A 356 16.80 5.63 14.23
C ARG A 356 15.76 5.65 15.33
N THR A 357 14.53 5.28 15.00
CA THR A 357 13.47 5.23 16.02
C THR A 357 13.78 4.16 17.07
N ALA A 358 14.28 2.99 16.69
CA ALA A 358 14.71 1.97 17.64
C ALA A 358 15.82 2.51 18.59
N ARG A 359 16.76 3.28 18.03
CA ARG A 359 17.85 3.90 18.81
C ARG A 359 17.35 4.93 19.82
N ASP A 360 16.30 5.71 19.49
CA ASP A 360 15.76 6.76 20.38
C ASP A 360 15.27 6.23 21.74
N PHE A 361 14.87 4.95 21.82
CA PHE A 361 14.40 4.34 23.06
C PHE A 361 15.18 3.09 23.49
N ALA A 362 16.26 2.73 22.79
CA ALA A 362 17.17 1.67 23.24
C ALA A 362 17.97 2.14 24.45
N GLY A 363 17.87 1.41 25.55
CA GLY A 363 18.74 1.58 26.70
C GLY A 363 20.12 0.93 26.51
N GLY A 364 20.22 0.01 25.53
CA GLY A 364 21.41 -0.76 25.16
C GLY A 364 21.70 -0.66 23.66
N ARG A 365 21.98 -1.81 23.05
CA ARG A 365 22.30 -1.95 21.62
C ARG A 365 21.06 -2.01 20.74
N VAL A 366 21.23 -1.68 19.47
CA VAL A 366 20.26 -1.97 18.40
C VAL A 366 20.82 -3.11 17.55
N LEU A 367 20.07 -4.20 17.49
CA LEU A 367 20.37 -5.35 16.65
C LEU A 367 19.38 -5.36 15.47
N VAL A 368 19.82 -5.65 14.26
CA VAL A 368 18.94 -5.74 13.08
C VAL A 368 19.12 -7.04 12.34
N VAL A 369 17.98 -7.66 11.99
CA VAL A 369 17.89 -8.79 11.06
C VAL A 369 17.13 -8.32 9.84
N PHE A 370 17.74 -8.35 8.65
CA PHE A 370 17.07 -7.93 7.44
C PHE A 370 17.62 -8.65 6.19
N GLY A 371 16.86 -8.59 5.13
CA GLY A 371 17.23 -9.03 3.80
C GLY A 371 16.61 -8.15 2.73
N ALA A 372 16.77 -8.51 1.47
CA ALA A 372 16.14 -7.84 0.35
C ALA A 372 15.41 -8.82 -0.57
N GLY A 373 14.31 -8.36 -1.20
CA GLY A 373 13.56 -9.17 -2.14
C GLY A 373 14.31 -9.37 -3.46
N GLY A 374 14.23 -10.60 -4.02
CA GLY A 374 14.62 -10.90 -5.39
C GLY A 374 13.60 -10.38 -6.40
N ASP A 375 14.01 -10.28 -7.69
CA ASP A 375 13.20 -9.74 -8.79
C ASP A 375 12.61 -8.34 -8.49
N ARG A 376 13.41 -7.50 -7.83
CA ARG A 376 13.09 -6.13 -7.42
C ARG A 376 14.27 -5.21 -7.66
N ASP A 377 14.13 -3.92 -7.33
CA ASP A 377 15.20 -2.94 -7.43
C ASP A 377 16.48 -3.41 -6.72
N ARG A 378 17.51 -3.75 -7.50
CA ARG A 378 18.81 -4.17 -6.99
C ARG A 378 19.61 -3.01 -6.42
N GLY A 379 19.38 -1.79 -6.94
CA GLY A 379 20.13 -0.60 -6.53
C GLY A 379 19.94 -0.24 -5.07
N LYS A 380 18.83 -0.63 -4.46
CA LYS A 380 18.58 -0.40 -3.03
C LYS A 380 19.35 -1.31 -2.08
N ARG A 381 19.83 -2.50 -2.53
CA ARG A 381 20.47 -3.51 -1.68
C ARG A 381 21.71 -2.99 -0.96
N PRO A 382 22.72 -2.42 -1.66
CA PRO A 382 23.88 -1.85 -0.97
C PRO A 382 23.53 -0.63 -0.11
N LEU A 383 22.52 0.16 -0.48
CA LEU A 383 22.07 1.29 0.33
C LEU A 383 21.46 0.82 1.66
N MET A 384 20.65 -0.25 1.63
CA MET A 384 20.10 -0.86 2.86
C MET A 384 21.23 -1.42 3.75
N GLY A 385 22.24 -2.06 3.14
CA GLY A 385 23.41 -2.53 3.85
C GLY A 385 24.14 -1.43 4.60
N ARG A 386 24.40 -0.29 3.93
CA ARG A 386 25.00 0.90 4.54
C ARG A 386 24.17 1.44 5.69
N VAL A 387 22.88 1.63 5.50
CA VAL A 387 21.96 2.12 6.54
C VAL A 387 21.99 1.22 7.78
N ALA A 388 21.97 -0.10 7.59
CA ALA A 388 22.07 -1.05 8.69
C ALA A 388 23.38 -0.89 9.47
N ALA A 389 24.52 -0.81 8.76
CA ALA A 389 25.84 -0.63 9.36
C ALA A 389 25.99 0.73 10.08
N ASP A 390 25.36 1.78 9.57
CA ASP A 390 25.46 3.13 10.16
C ASP A 390 24.62 3.28 11.46
N HIS A 391 23.57 2.47 11.64
CA HIS A 391 22.56 2.69 12.72
C HIS A 391 22.40 1.52 13.69
N ALA A 392 22.86 0.31 13.37
CA ALA A 392 22.79 -0.85 14.26
C ALA A 392 24.17 -1.24 14.82
N ASP A 393 24.20 -1.74 16.05
CA ASP A 393 25.41 -2.24 16.71
C ASP A 393 25.72 -3.68 16.29
N VAL A 394 24.67 -4.44 15.94
CA VAL A 394 24.78 -5.81 15.40
C VAL A 394 23.91 -5.93 14.17
N VAL A 395 24.49 -6.34 13.07
CA VAL A 395 23.80 -6.53 11.79
C VAL A 395 23.85 -8.00 11.40
N ILE A 396 22.69 -8.60 11.16
CA ILE A 396 22.55 -9.95 10.61
C ILE A 396 21.82 -9.88 9.29
N VAL A 397 22.53 -10.20 8.19
CA VAL A 397 21.97 -10.21 6.84
C VAL A 397 21.44 -11.61 6.53
N THR A 398 20.20 -11.67 6.06
CA THR A 398 19.49 -12.93 5.81
C THR A 398 18.68 -12.89 4.51
N SER A 399 17.97 -13.97 4.19
CA SER A 399 17.00 -13.99 3.09
C SER A 399 15.70 -13.29 3.49
N ASP A 400 15.11 -12.58 2.53
CA ASP A 400 13.72 -12.10 2.56
C ASP A 400 12.84 -13.02 1.70
N ASN A 401 12.39 -12.58 0.53
CA ASN A 401 11.77 -13.37 -0.53
C ASN A 401 12.72 -13.42 -1.74
N PRO A 402 13.61 -14.41 -1.86
CA PRO A 402 14.56 -14.49 -2.97
C PRO A 402 13.90 -14.62 -4.35
N ARG A 403 12.70 -15.19 -4.41
CA ARG A 403 11.93 -15.47 -5.62
C ARG A 403 12.73 -16.33 -6.62
N SER A 404 13.06 -15.79 -7.81
CA SER A 404 13.86 -16.51 -8.80
C SER A 404 15.36 -16.34 -8.64
N GLU A 405 15.82 -15.40 -7.77
CA GLU A 405 17.24 -15.10 -7.58
C GLU A 405 17.89 -16.03 -6.53
N ASP A 406 19.21 -16.23 -6.63
CA ASP A 406 19.99 -16.90 -5.60
C ASP A 406 20.04 -16.05 -4.32
N PRO A 407 19.59 -16.57 -3.15
CA PRO A 407 19.65 -15.85 -1.88
C PRO A 407 21.04 -15.30 -1.54
N LEU A 408 22.10 -16.08 -1.83
CA LEU A 408 23.47 -15.66 -1.55
C LEU A 408 23.93 -14.50 -2.45
N ALA A 409 23.46 -14.45 -3.70
CA ALA A 409 23.75 -13.32 -4.60
C ALA A 409 23.10 -12.03 -4.07
N ILE A 410 21.89 -12.10 -3.55
CA ILE A 410 21.18 -10.96 -2.94
C ILE A 410 21.95 -10.47 -1.70
N ILE A 411 22.41 -11.39 -0.84
CA ILE A 411 23.19 -11.09 0.35
C ILE A 411 24.52 -10.40 -0.06
N GLN A 412 25.19 -10.89 -1.10
CA GLN A 412 26.42 -10.25 -1.60
C GLN A 412 26.20 -8.81 -2.08
N ASP A 413 25.07 -8.53 -2.72
CA ASP A 413 24.70 -7.15 -3.10
C ASP A 413 24.54 -6.25 -1.88
N ILE A 414 23.93 -6.74 -0.80
CA ILE A 414 23.76 -6.00 0.47
C ILE A 414 25.14 -5.71 1.10
N LEU A 415 26.03 -6.70 1.12
CA LEU A 415 27.37 -6.60 1.73
C LEU A 415 28.25 -5.54 1.07
N GLN A 416 28.01 -5.18 -0.19
CA GLN A 416 28.73 -4.06 -0.83
C GLN A 416 28.57 -2.74 -0.09
N GLY A 417 27.46 -2.56 0.64
CA GLY A 417 27.22 -1.38 1.47
C GLY A 417 27.46 -1.58 2.95
N ALA A 418 27.19 -2.77 3.48
CA ALA A 418 27.28 -3.09 4.91
C ALA A 418 28.74 -3.29 5.39
N GLY A 419 29.69 -3.56 4.47
CA GLY A 419 31.06 -3.91 4.84
C GLY A 419 31.21 -5.36 5.31
N THR A 420 32.28 -5.64 6.08
CA THR A 420 32.67 -7.02 6.47
C THR A 420 32.32 -7.35 7.93
N ASP A 421 31.91 -6.38 8.72
CA ASP A 421 31.65 -6.55 10.16
C ASP A 421 30.16 -6.84 10.42
N VAL A 422 29.63 -7.84 9.72
CA VAL A 422 28.22 -8.27 9.79
C VAL A 422 28.12 -9.78 9.82
N GLU A 423 27.13 -10.32 10.56
CA GLU A 423 26.82 -11.74 10.52
C GLU A 423 25.93 -12.06 9.30
N ILE A 424 26.11 -13.26 8.75
CA ILE A 424 25.35 -13.73 7.59
C ILE A 424 24.73 -15.08 7.93
N ASP A 425 23.42 -15.18 7.79
CA ASP A 425 22.71 -16.45 7.84
C ASP A 425 21.59 -16.45 6.80
N PRO A 426 21.69 -17.22 5.70
CA PRO A 426 20.66 -17.30 4.68
C PRO A 426 19.34 -17.91 5.19
N ASP A 427 19.36 -18.69 6.29
CA ASP A 427 18.15 -19.15 6.97
C ASP A 427 17.60 -18.04 7.88
N ARG A 428 16.49 -17.42 7.46
CA ARG A 428 15.87 -16.32 8.19
C ARG A 428 15.44 -16.72 9.60
N ARG A 429 14.99 -17.95 9.80
CA ARG A 429 14.64 -18.48 11.14
C ARG A 429 15.87 -18.56 12.04
N GLY A 430 16.97 -19.06 11.50
CA GLY A 430 18.27 -19.10 12.18
C GLY A 430 18.78 -17.70 12.54
N ALA A 431 18.74 -16.77 11.57
CA ALA A 431 19.13 -15.37 11.76
C ALA A 431 18.33 -14.68 12.89
N ILE A 432 16.99 -14.87 12.91
CA ILE A 432 16.13 -14.34 13.97
C ILE A 432 16.51 -14.95 15.34
N ALA A 433 16.63 -16.28 15.42
CA ALA A 433 17.01 -16.95 16.67
C ALA A 433 18.40 -16.50 17.15
N ARG A 434 19.34 -16.27 16.24
CA ARG A 434 20.68 -15.75 16.53
C ARG A 434 20.60 -14.35 17.14
N ALA A 435 19.86 -13.42 16.53
CA ALA A 435 19.69 -12.05 17.05
C ALA A 435 19.11 -12.06 18.47
N LEU A 436 18.05 -12.85 18.69
CA LEU A 436 17.42 -12.97 20.01
C LEU A 436 18.37 -13.55 21.06
N SER A 437 19.25 -14.49 20.68
CA SER A 437 20.25 -15.07 21.60
C SER A 437 21.37 -14.11 21.97
N LEU A 438 21.63 -13.09 21.17
CA LEU A 438 22.64 -12.05 21.41
C LEU A 438 22.10 -10.89 22.23
N ALA A 439 20.77 -10.74 22.29
CA ALA A 439 20.13 -9.60 22.92
C ALA A 439 20.27 -9.65 24.46
N GLU A 440 20.60 -8.51 25.04
CA GLU A 440 20.75 -8.28 26.47
C GLU A 440 19.66 -7.34 27.01
N PRO A 441 19.44 -7.27 28.33
CA PRO A 441 18.46 -6.34 28.88
C PRO A 441 18.69 -4.89 28.45
N GLY A 442 17.62 -4.27 27.91
CA GLY A 442 17.65 -2.91 27.38
C GLY A 442 17.99 -2.79 25.90
N ASP A 443 18.36 -3.88 25.24
CA ASP A 443 18.58 -3.91 23.80
C ASP A 443 17.25 -3.79 23.02
N VAL A 444 17.35 -3.39 21.76
CA VAL A 444 16.25 -3.41 20.78
C VAL A 444 16.64 -4.29 19.59
N VAL A 445 15.87 -5.34 19.33
CA VAL A 445 16.03 -6.22 18.17
C VAL A 445 14.98 -5.84 17.12
N VAL A 446 15.44 -5.46 15.93
CA VAL A 446 14.58 -5.11 14.79
C VAL A 446 14.63 -6.24 13.77
N ILE A 447 13.47 -6.82 13.46
CA ILE A 447 13.30 -7.79 12.38
C ILE A 447 12.61 -7.07 11.22
N ALA A 448 13.37 -6.77 10.17
CA ALA A 448 12.92 -5.93 9.07
C ALA A 448 12.76 -6.70 7.74
N GLY A 449 11.86 -6.20 6.89
CA GLY A 449 11.61 -6.68 5.52
C GLY A 449 10.22 -7.24 5.31
N LYS A 450 9.83 -8.29 6.04
CA LYS A 450 8.57 -9.04 5.80
C LYS A 450 7.37 -8.49 6.56
N GLY A 451 7.56 -7.94 7.75
CA GLY A 451 6.49 -7.36 8.55
C GLY A 451 5.31 -8.31 8.77
N HIS A 452 4.18 -8.06 8.08
CA HIS A 452 2.95 -8.85 8.16
C HIS A 452 2.88 -10.06 7.23
N GLU A 453 3.85 -10.25 6.34
CA GLU A 453 3.86 -11.34 5.36
C GLU A 453 3.88 -12.72 6.04
N GLN A 454 3.00 -13.62 5.57
CA GLN A 454 2.83 -14.96 6.12
C GLN A 454 3.44 -16.06 5.24
N GLY A 455 4.36 -15.69 4.36
CA GLY A 455 5.02 -16.62 3.47
C GLY A 455 6.42 -16.18 3.09
N GLN A 456 7.28 -17.11 2.72
CA GLN A 456 8.59 -16.88 2.11
C GLN A 456 8.64 -17.54 0.74
N GLU A 457 8.88 -16.75 -0.31
CA GLU A 457 8.94 -17.21 -1.70
C GLU A 457 10.39 -17.52 -2.11
N ILE A 458 10.67 -18.78 -2.40
CA ILE A 458 11.99 -19.28 -2.80
C ILE A 458 11.81 -20.17 -4.03
N ALA A 459 12.49 -19.87 -5.14
CA ALA A 459 12.48 -20.65 -6.38
C ALA A 459 11.07 -21.02 -6.87
N GLY A 460 10.13 -20.04 -6.80
CA GLY A 460 8.74 -20.21 -7.25
C GLY A 460 7.84 -20.99 -6.29
N SER A 461 8.34 -21.38 -5.11
CA SER A 461 7.55 -22.04 -4.06
C SER A 461 7.39 -21.10 -2.87
N THR A 462 6.17 -20.93 -2.37
CA THR A 462 5.88 -20.15 -1.15
C THR A 462 5.71 -21.10 0.03
N GLN A 463 6.55 -20.94 1.04
CA GLN A 463 6.47 -21.67 2.30
C GLN A 463 5.83 -20.76 3.37
N PRO A 464 5.02 -21.31 4.30
CA PRO A 464 4.50 -20.54 5.43
C PRO A 464 5.64 -19.98 6.29
N PHE A 465 5.65 -18.68 6.51
CA PHE A 465 6.65 -17.98 7.29
C PHE A 465 6.12 -16.64 7.78
N ASP A 466 6.06 -16.44 9.09
CA ASP A 466 5.68 -15.18 9.72
C ASP A 466 6.76 -14.80 10.74
N ASP A 467 7.40 -13.64 10.57
CA ASP A 467 8.46 -13.15 11.45
C ASP A 467 8.00 -13.10 12.92
N ARG A 468 6.76 -12.69 13.16
CA ARG A 468 6.17 -12.55 14.50
C ARG A 468 6.05 -13.90 15.20
N ASP A 469 5.62 -14.91 14.48
CA ASP A 469 5.47 -16.26 15.02
C ASP A 469 6.83 -16.91 15.27
N VAL A 470 7.79 -16.71 14.37
CA VAL A 470 9.17 -17.18 14.56
C VAL A 470 9.81 -16.55 15.80
N VAL A 471 9.60 -15.23 16.01
CA VAL A 471 10.07 -14.53 17.22
C VAL A 471 9.43 -15.12 18.46
N ARG A 472 8.10 -15.26 18.49
CA ARG A 472 7.37 -15.85 19.64
C ARG A 472 7.85 -17.27 19.97
N GLU A 473 8.02 -18.11 18.94
CA GLU A 473 8.54 -19.47 19.10
C GLU A 473 9.95 -19.48 19.69
N ALA A 474 10.83 -18.58 19.24
CA ALA A 474 12.19 -18.51 19.70
C ALA A 474 12.31 -17.97 21.14
N LEU A 475 11.46 -17.01 21.55
CA LEU A 475 11.44 -16.44 22.90
C LEU A 475 10.86 -17.41 23.95
N ARG A 476 10.02 -18.36 23.55
CA ARG A 476 9.43 -19.37 24.45
C ARG A 476 10.32 -20.59 24.72
N ARG A 477 11.43 -20.72 23.99
CA ARG A 477 12.44 -21.79 24.17
C ARG A 477 13.46 -21.43 25.22
#